data_c44dff31ff07c33ee1b7ffcea5bc6a02
#
_entry.id   c44dff31ff07c33ee1b7ffcea5bc6a02
#
_cell.length_a   1.000
_cell.length_b   1.000
_cell.length_c   1.000
_cell.angle_alpha   90.00
_cell.angle_beta   90.00
_cell.angle_gamma   90.00
#
_symmetry.space_group_name_H-M   'P 1'
#
loop_
_entity.id
_entity.type
_entity.pdbx_description
1 polymer ?
#
loop_
_entity_poly.entity_id
_entity_poly.type
_entity_poly.pdbx_seq_one_letter_code
_entity_poly.pdbx_strand_id
1 'polypeptide(L)'
;MSLPAVEAAYYRPGVGILLLNRAGLVFVGRRIDMPAGLAAWQMPQGGVDSGETPRDAALRELKEEIGTDKAEFLAESRDWLCYDVPAEISKGLWNGRYRGQRQKWFAMRFTGADSDIDPAATEHPEFDAWEWVAPARLPKLIVPFKRQLYLDVLAEFRAYCG
;
A
#
# COMPACT_ATOMS: atom_id res chain seq x y z
N MET A 1 6.89 13.04 -11.30
CA MET A 1 7.94 14.01 -10.93
C MET A 1 8.22 13.96 -9.45
N SER A 2 9.49 14.02 -9.09
CA SER A 2 9.87 14.07 -7.68
C SER A 2 9.55 15.45 -7.10
N LEU A 3 9.09 15.49 -5.85
CA LEU A 3 8.85 16.75 -5.16
C LEU A 3 10.17 17.45 -4.83
N PRO A 4 10.19 18.79 -4.83
CA PRO A 4 11.30 19.53 -4.27
C PRO A 4 11.56 19.10 -2.82
N ALA A 5 12.81 19.16 -2.37
CA ALA A 5 13.20 18.71 -1.03
C ALA A 5 12.39 19.37 0.09
N VAL A 6 12.05 20.66 -0.06
CA VAL A 6 11.26 21.40 0.94
C VAL A 6 9.86 20.81 1.05
N GLU A 7 9.21 20.51 -0.08
CA GLU A 7 7.88 19.92 -0.08
C GLU A 7 7.89 18.48 0.39
N ALA A 8 8.92 17.71 0.04
CA ALA A 8 9.06 16.32 0.45
C ALA A 8 9.06 16.19 1.98
N ALA A 9 9.54 17.18 2.71
CA ALA A 9 9.57 17.16 4.17
C ALA A 9 8.17 17.14 4.81
N TYR A 10 7.13 17.55 4.07
CA TYR A 10 5.74 17.51 4.56
C TYR A 10 5.06 16.16 4.34
N TYR A 11 5.74 15.23 3.71
CA TYR A 11 5.19 13.90 3.40
C TYR A 11 6.00 12.81 4.08
N ARG A 12 5.30 11.94 4.81
CA ARG A 12 5.95 10.80 5.47
C ARG A 12 6.41 9.80 4.42
N PRO A 13 7.70 9.38 4.44
CA PRO A 13 8.16 8.37 3.49
C PRO A 13 7.55 7.00 3.81
N GLY A 14 7.09 6.32 2.77
CA GLY A 14 6.47 5.02 2.89
C GLY A 14 6.65 4.19 1.64
N VAL A 15 6.06 3.01 1.66
CA VAL A 15 6.05 2.06 0.55
C VAL A 15 4.65 1.52 0.36
N GLY A 16 4.38 1.06 -0.86
CA GLY A 16 3.17 0.33 -1.18
C GLY A 16 3.49 -0.88 -2.05
N ILE A 17 2.66 -1.88 -2.00
CA ILE A 17 2.88 -3.13 -2.72
C ILE A 17 1.65 -3.47 -3.56
N LEU A 18 1.85 -3.57 -4.89
CA LEU A 18 0.89 -4.17 -5.81
C LEU A 18 1.26 -5.64 -5.89
N LEU A 19 0.61 -6.48 -5.07
CA LEU A 19 0.90 -7.90 -5.00
C LEU A 19 -0.04 -8.66 -5.92
N LEU A 20 0.54 -9.32 -6.91
CA LEU A 20 -0.20 -10.05 -7.95
C LEU A 20 -0.09 -11.55 -7.73
N ASN A 21 -1.22 -12.27 -7.90
CA ASN A 21 -1.17 -13.72 -7.97
C ASN A 21 -0.92 -14.17 -9.40
N ARG A 22 -0.89 -15.49 -9.63
CA ARG A 22 -0.61 -16.06 -10.97
C ARG A 22 -1.67 -15.69 -12.00
N ALA A 23 -2.90 -15.42 -11.54
CA ALA A 23 -3.99 -15.03 -12.44
C ALA A 23 -4.00 -13.53 -12.76
N GLY A 24 -3.05 -12.75 -12.19
CA GLY A 24 -3.01 -11.32 -12.40
C GLY A 24 -3.97 -10.53 -11.52
N LEU A 25 -4.52 -11.16 -10.49
CA LEU A 25 -5.37 -10.50 -9.51
C LEU A 25 -4.51 -9.87 -8.41
N VAL A 26 -5.03 -8.82 -7.81
CA VAL A 26 -4.31 -8.01 -6.82
C VAL A 26 -4.83 -8.28 -5.42
N PHE A 27 -3.93 -8.39 -4.45
CA PHE A 27 -4.28 -8.52 -3.05
C PHE A 27 -4.83 -7.21 -2.52
N VAL A 28 -5.99 -7.29 -1.85
CA VAL A 28 -6.52 -6.20 -1.02
C VAL A 28 -6.93 -6.74 0.33
N GLY A 29 -6.68 -5.94 1.38
CA GLY A 29 -7.13 -6.22 2.73
C GLY A 29 -8.17 -5.20 3.16
N ARG A 30 -9.16 -5.64 3.94
CA ARG A 30 -10.17 -4.75 4.50
C ARG A 30 -9.66 -4.19 5.82
N ARG A 31 -9.61 -2.86 5.91
CA ARG A 31 -9.09 -2.18 7.10
C ARG A 31 -10.03 -2.35 8.30
N ILE A 32 -9.42 -2.66 9.44
CA ILE A 32 -10.13 -2.81 10.71
C ILE A 32 -10.58 -1.45 11.26
N ASP A 33 -9.77 -0.41 11.06
CA ASP A 33 -9.93 0.90 11.69
C ASP A 33 -10.92 1.84 11.01
N MET A 34 -11.71 1.31 10.07
CA MET A 34 -12.70 2.14 9.38
C MET A 34 -14.02 2.17 10.16
N PRO A 35 -14.72 3.32 10.14
CA PRO A 35 -16.04 3.41 10.77
C PRO A 35 -17.01 2.39 10.20
N ALA A 36 -17.96 1.95 11.03
CA ALA A 36 -18.99 1.00 10.63
C ALA A 36 -19.73 1.52 9.39
N GLY A 37 -19.93 0.65 8.41
CA GLY A 37 -20.60 0.99 7.16
C GLY A 37 -19.69 1.56 6.08
N LEU A 38 -18.44 1.87 6.42
CA LEU A 38 -17.43 2.32 5.46
C LEU A 38 -16.39 1.22 5.31
N ALA A 39 -16.53 0.38 4.30
CA ALA A 39 -15.52 -0.61 3.98
C ALA A 39 -14.46 0.06 3.11
N ALA A 40 -13.21 0.01 3.55
CA ALA A 40 -12.08 0.42 2.72
C ALA A 40 -11.17 -0.78 2.54
N TRP A 41 -10.99 -1.18 1.30
CA TRP A 41 -10.09 -2.24 0.91
C TRP A 41 -8.86 -1.59 0.32
N GLN A 42 -7.69 -2.01 0.76
CA GLN A 42 -6.46 -1.39 0.28
C GLN A 42 -5.36 -2.41 0.01
N MET A 43 -4.44 -2.02 -0.85
CA MET A 43 -3.20 -2.74 -1.05
C MET A 43 -2.30 -2.55 0.17
N PRO A 44 -1.39 -3.51 0.45
CA PRO A 44 -0.45 -3.36 1.57
C PRO A 44 0.40 -2.10 1.43
N GLN A 45 0.60 -1.40 2.53
CA GLN A 45 1.43 -0.20 2.58
C GLN A 45 1.91 0.05 4.00
N GLY A 46 2.98 0.81 4.12
CA GLY A 46 3.48 1.20 5.44
C GLY A 46 4.62 2.18 5.36
N GLY A 47 5.17 2.56 6.50
CA GLY A 47 6.25 3.52 6.58
C GLY A 47 7.62 2.91 6.33
N VAL A 48 8.57 3.76 5.92
CA VAL A 48 9.99 3.39 5.83
C VAL A 48 10.64 3.81 7.13
N ASP A 49 11.27 2.86 7.84
CA ASP A 49 11.96 3.15 9.09
C ASP A 49 13.32 3.80 8.81
N SER A 50 13.84 4.50 9.83
CA SER A 50 15.13 5.16 9.72
C SER A 50 16.22 4.14 9.36
N GLY A 51 17.00 4.44 8.34
CA GLY A 51 18.08 3.57 7.87
C GLY A 51 17.64 2.39 7.01
N GLU A 52 16.35 2.23 6.80
CA GLU A 52 15.79 1.15 5.98
C GLU A 52 15.69 1.58 4.53
N THR A 53 16.00 0.67 3.60
CA THR A 53 15.75 0.93 2.17
C THR A 53 14.27 0.73 1.86
N PRO A 54 13.72 1.37 0.81
CA PRO A 54 12.34 1.12 0.42
C PRO A 54 12.05 -0.36 0.11
N ARG A 55 12.98 -1.08 -0.51
CA ARG A 55 12.80 -2.51 -0.80
C ARG A 55 12.67 -3.34 0.49
N ASP A 56 13.52 -3.07 1.47
CA ASP A 56 13.46 -3.77 2.76
C ASP A 56 12.18 -3.42 3.50
N ALA A 57 11.77 -2.14 3.45
CA ALA A 57 10.50 -1.71 4.04
C ALA A 57 9.32 -2.43 3.40
N ALA A 58 9.34 -2.60 2.06
CA ALA A 58 8.27 -3.29 1.36
C ALA A 58 8.13 -4.74 1.82
N LEU A 59 9.24 -5.46 1.93
CA LEU A 59 9.21 -6.86 2.41
C LEU A 59 8.74 -6.95 3.85
N ARG A 60 9.22 -6.07 4.71
CA ARG A 60 8.81 -6.03 6.12
C ARG A 60 7.32 -5.75 6.26
N GLU A 61 6.84 -4.71 5.58
CA GLU A 61 5.43 -4.33 5.63
C GLU A 61 4.53 -5.43 5.06
N LEU A 62 4.96 -6.06 3.97
CA LEU A 62 4.22 -7.17 3.40
C LEU A 62 4.04 -8.29 4.43
N LYS A 63 5.13 -8.70 5.08
CA LYS A 63 5.08 -9.74 6.10
C LYS A 63 4.22 -9.35 7.29
N GLU A 64 4.32 -8.11 7.74
CA GLU A 64 3.51 -7.61 8.86
C GLU A 64 2.02 -7.57 8.52
N GLU A 65 1.67 -7.18 7.30
CA GLU A 65 0.27 -6.99 6.93
C GLU A 65 -0.43 -8.25 6.44
N ILE A 66 0.29 -9.15 5.75
CA ILE A 66 -0.36 -10.34 5.19
C ILE A 66 0.14 -11.66 5.78
N GLY A 67 1.12 -11.61 6.68
CA GLY A 67 1.63 -12.79 7.37
C GLY A 67 2.73 -13.55 6.65
N THR A 68 3.09 -13.14 5.43
CA THR A 68 4.14 -13.81 4.65
C THR A 68 4.85 -12.82 3.74
N ASP A 69 6.11 -13.10 3.43
CA ASP A 69 6.88 -12.33 2.45
C ASP A 69 7.26 -13.20 1.23
N LYS A 70 6.50 -14.25 0.98
CA LYS A 70 6.70 -15.12 -0.19
C LYS A 70 6.28 -14.40 -1.47
N ALA A 71 7.15 -13.53 -1.95
CA ALA A 71 6.90 -12.71 -3.13
C ALA A 71 8.23 -12.33 -3.76
N GLU A 72 8.20 -12.09 -5.07
CA GLU A 72 9.37 -11.62 -5.80
C GLU A 72 9.08 -10.26 -6.42
N PHE A 73 10.10 -9.40 -6.44
CA PHE A 73 9.97 -8.08 -7.05
C PHE A 73 9.90 -8.18 -8.57
N LEU A 74 8.89 -7.52 -9.15
CA LEU A 74 8.76 -7.40 -10.61
C LEU A 74 9.24 -6.05 -11.09
N ALA A 75 8.86 -4.98 -10.39
CA ALA A 75 9.18 -3.62 -10.78
C ALA A 75 9.07 -2.68 -9.59
N GLU A 76 9.68 -1.52 -9.72
CA GLU A 76 9.63 -0.44 -8.74
C GLU A 76 9.16 0.83 -9.45
N SER A 77 8.36 1.66 -8.80
CA SER A 77 7.90 2.90 -9.40
C SER A 77 9.09 3.83 -9.66
N ARG A 78 9.00 4.60 -10.75
CA ARG A 78 10.10 5.53 -11.11
C ARG A 78 10.24 6.61 -10.07
N ASP A 79 9.09 7.17 -9.65
CA ASP A 79 9.04 8.29 -8.72
C ASP A 79 8.37 7.88 -7.43
N TRP A 80 8.53 8.72 -6.42
CA TRP A 80 7.73 8.65 -5.21
C TRP A 80 6.35 9.22 -5.53
N LEU A 81 5.31 8.45 -5.23
CA LEU A 81 3.93 8.85 -5.46
C LEU A 81 3.36 9.42 -4.16
N CYS A 82 2.76 10.59 -4.25
CA CYS A 82 2.27 11.31 -3.07
C CYS A 82 0.76 11.33 -3.02
N TYR A 83 0.21 11.33 -1.80
CA TYR A 83 -1.17 11.66 -1.58
C TYR A 83 -1.31 12.48 -0.30
N ASP A 84 -2.31 13.37 -0.28
CA ASP A 84 -2.63 14.17 0.89
C ASP A 84 -3.74 13.49 1.68
N VAL A 85 -3.63 13.54 3.01
CA VAL A 85 -4.68 13.08 3.90
C VAL A 85 -5.51 14.31 4.29
N PRO A 86 -6.86 14.21 4.32
CA PRO A 86 -7.70 15.33 4.77
C PRO A 86 -7.23 15.87 6.12
N ALA A 87 -7.28 17.20 6.28
CA ALA A 87 -6.73 17.86 7.46
C ALA A 87 -7.30 17.34 8.78
N GLU A 88 -8.61 17.04 8.80
CA GLU A 88 -9.27 16.51 9.99
C GLU A 88 -8.75 15.14 10.39
N ILE A 89 -8.20 14.36 9.44
CA ILE A 89 -7.60 13.05 9.69
C ILE A 89 -6.12 13.22 10.03
N SER A 90 -5.40 14.07 9.30
CA SER A 90 -3.96 14.24 9.49
C SER A 90 -3.60 14.81 10.85
N LYS A 91 -4.48 15.60 11.45
CA LYS A 91 -4.27 16.13 12.81
C LYS A 91 -4.14 15.00 13.85
N GLY A 92 -4.85 13.89 13.65
CA GLY A 92 -4.79 12.75 14.54
C GLY A 92 -3.72 11.73 14.18
N LEU A 93 -3.04 11.92 13.06
CA LEU A 93 -1.96 11.06 12.59
C LEU A 93 -0.62 11.78 12.72
N TRP A 94 0.42 11.05 13.09
CA TRP A 94 1.81 11.56 13.08
C TRP A 94 1.97 12.88 13.84
N ASN A 95 1.12 13.14 14.83
CA ASN A 95 1.09 14.40 15.59
C ASN A 95 0.91 15.64 14.69
N GLY A 96 0.19 15.48 13.59
CA GLY A 96 -0.05 16.58 12.64
C GLY A 96 1.18 17.02 11.85
N ARG A 97 2.28 16.26 11.91
CA ARG A 97 3.56 16.61 11.29
C ARG A 97 3.55 16.59 9.78
N TYR A 98 2.76 15.69 9.19
CA TYR A 98 2.76 15.45 7.75
C TYR A 98 1.40 15.75 7.13
N ARG A 99 1.42 16.20 5.87
CA ARG A 99 0.19 16.40 5.06
C ARG A 99 -0.34 15.09 4.51
N GLY A 100 0.54 14.10 4.35
CA GLY A 100 0.21 12.82 3.77
C GLY A 100 1.45 11.95 3.70
N GLN A 101 1.51 11.10 2.69
CA GLN A 101 2.65 10.22 2.48
C GLN A 101 3.21 10.39 1.07
N ARG A 102 4.52 10.20 0.94
CA ARG A 102 5.18 9.94 -0.34
C ARG A 102 5.65 8.50 -0.32
N GLN A 103 5.27 7.74 -1.32
CA GLN A 103 5.45 6.31 -1.32
C GLN A 103 6.20 5.84 -2.55
N LYS A 104 7.14 4.91 -2.33
CA LYS A 104 7.75 4.13 -3.39
C LYS A 104 6.90 2.88 -3.55
N TRP A 105 6.45 2.60 -4.75
CA TRP A 105 5.58 1.44 -5.01
C TRP A 105 6.33 0.32 -5.70
N PHE A 106 5.95 -0.91 -5.36
CA PHE A 106 6.56 -2.12 -5.90
C PHE A 106 5.49 -3.04 -6.43
N ALA A 107 5.66 -3.50 -7.68
CA ALA A 107 4.88 -4.61 -8.19
C ALA A 107 5.60 -5.89 -7.81
N MET A 108 4.89 -6.83 -7.22
CA MET A 108 5.46 -8.09 -6.75
C MET A 108 4.57 -9.27 -7.16
N ARG A 109 5.18 -10.41 -7.42
CA ARG A 109 4.48 -11.66 -7.70
C ARG A 109 4.45 -12.52 -6.45
N PHE A 110 3.25 -12.90 -6.01
CA PHE A 110 3.11 -13.80 -4.88
C PHE A 110 3.59 -15.19 -5.27
N THR A 111 4.48 -15.79 -4.46
CA THR A 111 5.09 -17.11 -4.73
C THR A 111 4.63 -18.18 -3.75
N GLY A 112 3.77 -17.82 -2.78
CA GLY A 112 3.23 -18.77 -1.82
C GLY A 112 1.87 -19.30 -2.23
N ALA A 113 1.24 -20.02 -1.32
CA ALA A 113 -0.14 -20.47 -1.45
C ALA A 113 -1.06 -19.50 -0.66
N ASP A 114 -2.34 -19.48 -1.02
CA ASP A 114 -3.32 -18.64 -0.30
C ASP A 114 -3.34 -18.96 1.20
N SER A 115 -3.10 -20.22 1.57
CA SER A 115 -3.03 -20.63 2.97
C SER A 115 -1.85 -20.00 3.74
N ASP A 116 -0.87 -19.44 3.06
CA ASP A 116 0.23 -18.71 3.71
C ASP A 116 -0.20 -17.30 4.13
N ILE A 117 -1.29 -16.79 3.58
CA ILE A 117 -1.78 -15.46 3.87
C ILE A 117 -2.62 -15.48 5.14
N ASP A 118 -2.19 -14.73 6.14
CA ASP A 118 -2.91 -14.60 7.41
C ASP A 118 -2.67 -13.21 8.01
N PRO A 119 -3.51 -12.24 7.68
CA PRO A 119 -3.37 -10.89 8.23
C PRO A 119 -3.51 -10.83 9.76
N ALA A 120 -4.14 -11.83 10.37
CA ALA A 120 -4.30 -11.88 11.82
C ALA A 120 -3.07 -12.40 12.56
N ALA A 121 -2.07 -12.93 11.85
CA ALA A 121 -0.87 -13.52 12.45
C ALA A 121 0.15 -12.50 12.97
N THR A 122 -0.14 -11.22 12.90
CA THR A 122 0.76 -10.15 13.33
C THR A 122 0.33 -9.59 14.70
N GLU A 123 1.25 -8.90 15.38
CA GLU A 123 0.95 -8.28 16.68
C GLU A 123 -0.14 -7.21 16.60
N HIS A 124 -0.15 -6.47 15.49
CA HIS A 124 -1.09 -5.37 15.28
C HIS A 124 -1.80 -5.53 13.95
N PRO A 125 -2.81 -6.43 13.88
CA PRO A 125 -3.52 -6.65 12.61
C PRO A 125 -4.17 -5.38 12.07
N GLU A 126 -3.97 -5.12 10.78
CA GLU A 126 -4.58 -3.97 10.11
C GLU A 126 -5.78 -4.38 9.26
N PHE A 127 -5.87 -5.65 8.90
CA PHE A 127 -6.94 -6.19 8.06
C PHE A 127 -7.70 -7.29 8.79
N ASP A 128 -9.03 -7.31 8.64
CA ASP A 128 -9.88 -8.38 9.18
C ASP A 128 -10.42 -9.30 8.08
N ALA A 129 -10.12 -9.02 6.83
CA ALA A 129 -10.47 -9.85 5.67
C ALA A 129 -9.53 -9.52 4.53
N TRP A 130 -9.45 -10.41 3.55
CA TRP A 130 -8.65 -10.15 2.35
C TRP A 130 -9.24 -10.89 1.17
N GLU A 131 -8.91 -10.42 -0.04
CA GLU A 131 -9.28 -11.12 -1.27
C GLU A 131 -8.37 -10.72 -2.43
N TRP A 132 -8.38 -11.54 -3.47
CA TRP A 132 -7.77 -11.21 -4.76
C TRP A 132 -8.83 -10.55 -5.63
N VAL A 133 -8.52 -9.37 -6.19
CA VAL A 133 -9.46 -8.62 -7.01
C VAL A 133 -8.84 -8.25 -8.35
N ALA A 134 -9.69 -8.03 -9.36
CA ALA A 134 -9.21 -7.51 -10.63
C ALA A 134 -8.65 -6.09 -10.43
N PRO A 135 -7.50 -5.76 -11.06
CA PRO A 135 -6.89 -4.44 -10.90
C PRO A 135 -7.85 -3.27 -11.14
N ALA A 136 -8.75 -3.40 -12.11
CA ALA A 136 -9.69 -2.35 -12.45
C ALA A 136 -10.66 -1.99 -11.32
N ARG A 137 -10.83 -2.87 -10.33
CA ARG A 137 -11.71 -2.61 -9.19
C ARG A 137 -11.07 -1.74 -8.11
N LEU A 138 -9.75 -1.65 -8.10
CA LEU A 138 -9.01 -0.97 -7.02
C LEU A 138 -9.48 0.47 -6.75
N PRO A 139 -9.67 1.33 -7.77
CA PRO A 139 -10.07 2.71 -7.48
C PRO A 139 -11.42 2.85 -6.79
N LYS A 140 -12.30 1.85 -6.92
CA LYS A 140 -13.62 1.85 -6.29
C LYS A 140 -13.59 1.31 -4.87
N LEU A 141 -12.56 0.54 -4.51
CA LEU A 141 -12.46 -0.12 -3.21
C LEU A 141 -11.76 0.73 -2.16
N ILE A 142 -10.88 1.62 -2.59
CA ILE A 142 -10.06 2.44 -1.70
C ILE A 142 -10.82 3.69 -1.24
N VAL A 143 -10.44 4.23 -0.08
CA VAL A 143 -10.97 5.51 0.40
C VAL A 143 -10.76 6.60 -0.66
N PRO A 144 -11.72 7.51 -0.82
CA PRO A 144 -11.69 8.47 -1.94
C PRO A 144 -10.43 9.31 -2.05
N PHE A 145 -9.81 9.73 -0.94
CA PHE A 145 -8.62 10.58 -1.03
C PHE A 145 -7.36 9.85 -1.50
N LYS A 146 -7.41 8.51 -1.62
CA LYS A 146 -6.32 7.71 -2.20
C LYS A 146 -6.62 7.24 -3.62
N ARG A 147 -7.77 7.58 -4.17
CA ARG A 147 -8.19 7.08 -5.49
C ARG A 147 -7.19 7.44 -6.59
N GLN A 148 -6.74 8.69 -6.63
CA GLN A 148 -5.79 9.12 -7.65
C GLN A 148 -4.46 8.38 -7.52
N LEU A 149 -3.99 8.15 -6.29
CA LEU A 149 -2.79 7.35 -6.05
C LEU A 149 -2.92 5.97 -6.69
N TYR A 150 -4.06 5.30 -6.49
CA TYR A 150 -4.27 3.96 -7.04
C TYR A 150 -4.34 3.96 -8.57
N LEU A 151 -4.94 5.00 -9.15
CA LEU A 151 -4.92 5.15 -10.61
C LEU A 151 -3.50 5.32 -11.13
N ASP A 152 -2.68 6.08 -10.44
CA ASP A 152 -1.27 6.29 -10.82
C ASP A 152 -0.46 5.00 -10.69
N VAL A 153 -0.69 4.22 -9.64
CA VAL A 153 -0.03 2.92 -9.44
C VAL A 153 -0.40 1.96 -10.57
N LEU A 154 -1.68 1.89 -10.92
CA LEU A 154 -2.13 1.02 -12.02
C LEU A 154 -1.52 1.43 -13.35
N ALA A 155 -1.42 2.74 -13.61
CA ALA A 155 -0.79 3.24 -14.83
C ALA A 155 0.71 2.88 -14.86
N GLU A 156 1.41 3.03 -13.74
CA GLU A 156 2.84 2.72 -13.62
C GLU A 156 3.13 1.25 -13.90
N PHE A 157 2.28 0.35 -13.41
CA PHE A 157 2.48 -1.08 -13.52
C PHE A 157 1.56 -1.78 -14.51
N ARG A 158 1.04 -1.04 -15.48
CA ARG A 158 0.09 -1.58 -16.47
C ARG A 158 0.57 -2.87 -17.12
N ALA A 159 1.86 -2.97 -17.44
CA ALA A 159 2.42 -4.14 -18.10
C ALA A 159 2.27 -5.43 -17.29
N TYR A 160 2.11 -5.32 -15.98
CA TYR A 160 1.98 -6.46 -15.07
C TYR A 160 0.54 -6.76 -14.69
N CYS A 161 -0.39 -5.87 -14.97
CA CYS A 161 -1.79 -6.00 -14.57
C CYS A 161 -2.66 -6.68 -15.64
N GLY A 162 -2.04 -7.26 -16.60
CA GLY A 162 -2.70 -8.04 -17.58
C GLY A 162 -3.35 -7.40 -18.69
#